data_68e20cd0dfd67e886890cbff00d38cbd
#
_entry.id   68e20cd0dfd67e886890cbff00d38cbd
#
_cell.length_a   1.000
_cell.length_b   1.000
_cell.length_c   1.000
_cell.angle_alpha   90.00
_cell.angle_beta   90.00
_cell.angle_gamma   90.00
#
_symmetry.space_group_name_H-M   'P 1'
#
loop_
_entity.id
_entity.type
_entity.pdbx_description
1 polymer ?
#
loop_
_entity_poly.entity_id
_entity_poly.type
_entity_poly.pdbx_seq_one_letter_code
_entity_poly.pdbx_strand_id
1 'polypeptide(L)'
;GKGLILPTETVASNGGAHIYHQYTIRVKNRDSLAKRLTAAGIGNSVYYPLCLHQQECFSNLGYNEIDELCPHAVCAANQALSLPIYPELSEDDQRRVAETIGALLT
;
A
#
# COMPACT_ATOMS: atom_id res chain seq x y z
N GLY A 1 -0.54 -16.87 6.83
CA GLY A 1 -0.06 -15.57 6.48
C GLY A 1 -0.35 -14.54 7.56
N LYS A 2 0.61 -13.75 7.90
CA LYS A 2 0.58 -12.74 8.98
C LYS A 2 -0.27 -11.48 8.65
N GLY A 3 -1.34 -11.61 7.85
CA GLY A 3 -2.18 -10.47 7.46
C GLY A 3 -1.53 -9.50 6.45
N LEU A 4 -0.43 -9.91 5.81
CA LEU A 4 0.22 -9.21 4.71
C LEU A 4 -0.26 -9.77 3.38
N ILE A 5 -0.68 -8.89 2.47
CA ILE A 5 -1.04 -9.23 1.09
C ILE A 5 -0.07 -8.50 0.16
N LEU A 6 0.59 -9.25 -0.69
CA LEU A 6 1.49 -8.73 -1.71
C LEU A 6 0.71 -8.47 -3.02
N PRO A 7 1.19 -7.57 -3.88
CA PRO A 7 0.61 -7.40 -5.20
C PRO A 7 0.77 -8.67 -6.02
N THR A 8 -0.26 -9.02 -6.79
CA THR A 8 -0.23 -10.16 -7.70
C THR A 8 -0.01 -9.64 -9.12
N GLU A 9 1.00 -10.14 -9.78
CA GLU A 9 1.25 -9.82 -11.17
C GLU A 9 0.30 -10.63 -12.07
N THR A 10 -0.58 -9.94 -12.77
CA THR A 10 -1.40 -10.52 -13.82
C THR A 10 -0.68 -10.29 -15.15
N VAL A 11 -0.13 -11.36 -15.72
CA VAL A 11 0.58 -11.30 -16.99
C VAL A 11 -0.39 -10.91 -18.10
N ALA A 12 -0.09 -9.83 -18.81
CA ALA A 12 -0.82 -9.49 -20.01
C ALA A 12 -0.64 -10.58 -21.07
N SER A 13 -1.70 -10.93 -21.78
CA SER A 13 -1.71 -11.98 -22.82
C SER A 13 -0.70 -11.76 -23.97
N ASN A 14 -0.10 -10.58 -24.05
CA ASN A 14 0.91 -10.19 -25.03
C ASN A 14 2.37 -10.31 -24.54
N GLY A 15 2.60 -10.91 -23.36
CA GLY A 15 3.95 -11.09 -22.82
C GLY A 15 4.58 -9.85 -22.20
N GLY A 16 3.79 -8.81 -21.89
CA GLY A 16 4.27 -7.62 -21.17
C GLY A 16 4.63 -7.95 -19.72
N ALA A 17 5.64 -7.26 -19.19
CA ALA A 17 6.04 -7.34 -17.78
C ALA A 17 5.46 -6.16 -16.99
N HIS A 18 5.16 -6.40 -15.71
CA HIS A 18 4.74 -5.32 -14.82
C HIS A 18 5.93 -4.43 -14.47
N ILE A 19 5.78 -3.13 -14.60
CA ILE A 19 6.88 -2.17 -14.34
C ILE A 19 6.98 -1.74 -12.88
N TYR A 20 6.01 -2.09 -12.04
CA TYR A 20 5.93 -1.69 -10.63
C TYR A 20 6.20 -0.21 -10.40
N HIS A 21 5.43 0.63 -11.08
CA HIS A 21 5.47 2.08 -10.82
C HIS A 21 5.34 2.41 -9.34
N GLN A 22 4.52 1.64 -8.63
CA GLN A 22 4.40 1.61 -7.17
C GLN A 22 4.37 0.14 -6.73
N TYR A 23 5.13 -0.21 -5.69
CA TYR A 23 5.05 -1.51 -5.06
C TYR A 23 4.22 -1.39 -3.79
N THR A 24 2.94 -1.71 -3.88
CA THR A 24 1.97 -1.51 -2.81
C THR A 24 1.57 -2.83 -2.17
N ILE A 25 1.80 -2.93 -0.86
CA ILE A 25 1.33 -4.03 -0.02
C ILE A 25 0.04 -3.65 0.70
N ARG A 26 -0.70 -4.64 1.21
CA ARG A 26 -1.85 -4.40 2.08
C ARG A 26 -1.62 -5.09 3.42
N VAL A 27 -1.88 -4.36 4.51
CA VAL A 27 -1.73 -4.84 5.88
C VAL A 27 -2.75 -4.20 6.80
N LYS A 28 -3.36 -4.97 7.71
CA LYS A 28 -4.46 -4.50 8.57
C LYS A 28 -4.07 -3.30 9.47
N ASN A 29 -2.86 -3.33 10.02
CA ASN A 29 -2.36 -2.25 10.89
C ASN A 29 -1.37 -1.35 10.14
N ARG A 30 -1.75 -0.89 8.93
CA ARG A 30 -0.93 -0.12 8.02
C ARG A 30 -0.22 1.06 8.66
N ASP A 31 -0.92 1.88 9.44
CA ASP A 31 -0.34 3.10 10.02
C ASP A 31 0.73 2.79 11.08
N SER A 32 0.52 1.72 11.86
CA SER A 32 1.54 1.24 12.80
C SER A 32 2.79 0.75 12.08
N LEU A 33 2.62 -0.04 11.02
CA LEU A 33 3.74 -0.51 10.21
C LEU A 33 4.47 0.66 9.54
N ALA A 34 3.76 1.63 8.97
CA ALA A 34 4.33 2.80 8.33
C ALA A 34 5.25 3.59 9.30
N LYS A 35 4.77 3.87 10.51
CA LYS A 35 5.55 4.55 11.56
C LYS A 35 6.82 3.78 11.94
N ARG A 36 6.70 2.46 12.09
CA ARG A 36 7.84 1.60 12.46
C ARG A 36 8.88 1.50 11.33
N LEU A 37 8.44 1.43 10.07
CA LEU A 37 9.33 1.48 8.91
C LEU A 37 10.07 2.82 8.82
N THR A 38 9.37 3.93 9.02
CA THR A 38 9.98 5.27 9.07
C THR A 38 11.03 5.35 10.17
N ALA A 39 10.73 4.82 11.37
CA ALA A 39 11.69 4.76 12.48
C ALA A 39 12.93 3.89 12.17
N ALA A 40 12.77 2.88 11.31
CA ALA A 40 13.88 2.03 10.82
C ALA A 40 14.63 2.65 9.62
N GLY A 41 14.29 3.89 9.21
CA GLY A 41 14.90 4.58 8.08
C GLY A 41 14.46 4.05 6.72
N ILE A 42 13.30 3.40 6.64
CA ILE A 42 12.71 2.88 5.40
C ILE A 42 11.58 3.81 4.97
N GLY A 43 11.77 4.45 3.78
CA GLY A 43 10.75 5.29 3.16
C GLY A 43 9.48 4.50 2.86
N ASN A 44 8.34 5.12 3.03
CA ASN A 44 7.05 4.52 2.69
C ASN A 44 6.01 5.62 2.46
N SER A 45 4.95 5.30 1.74
CA SER A 45 3.88 6.27 1.42
C SER A 45 2.53 5.59 1.33
N VAL A 46 1.50 6.37 1.62
CA VAL A 46 0.10 5.93 1.50
C VAL A 46 -0.53 6.61 0.29
N TYR A 47 -0.86 5.82 -0.74
CA TYR A 47 -1.53 6.27 -1.94
C TYR A 47 -2.85 5.51 -2.12
N TYR A 48 -4.02 6.02 -1.68
CA TYR A 48 -4.24 7.26 -0.92
C TYR A 48 -5.00 6.94 0.36
N PRO A 49 -4.92 7.79 1.42
CA PRO A 49 -5.53 7.47 2.72
C PRO A 49 -7.05 7.59 2.74
N LEU A 50 -7.62 8.32 1.78
CA LEU A 50 -9.06 8.55 1.65
C LEU A 50 -9.53 8.18 0.24
N CYS A 51 -10.71 7.58 0.15
CA CYS A 51 -11.41 7.41 -1.11
C CYS A 51 -11.92 8.76 -1.64
N LEU A 52 -12.18 8.85 -2.94
CA LEU A 52 -12.67 10.10 -3.54
C LEU A 52 -13.95 10.59 -2.87
N HIS A 53 -14.91 9.70 -2.60
CA HIS A 53 -16.17 10.07 -1.96
C HIS A 53 -16.02 10.56 -0.51
N GLN A 54 -14.91 10.23 0.16
CA GLN A 54 -14.60 10.65 1.53
C GLN A 54 -13.87 12.01 1.58
N GLN A 55 -13.48 12.57 0.45
CA GLN A 55 -12.77 13.85 0.43
C GLN A 55 -13.71 15.02 0.68
N GLU A 56 -13.24 15.98 1.48
CA GLU A 56 -14.02 17.14 1.91
C GLU A 56 -14.57 17.97 0.73
N CYS A 57 -13.80 18.06 -0.37
CA CYS A 57 -14.23 18.80 -1.58
C CYS A 57 -15.48 18.21 -2.24
N PHE A 58 -15.84 16.96 -1.93
CA PHE A 58 -17.05 16.29 -2.44
C PHE A 58 -18.14 16.12 -1.39
N SER A 59 -17.99 16.70 -0.19
CA SER A 59 -18.95 16.57 0.91
C SER A 59 -20.35 17.06 0.55
N ASN A 60 -20.46 18.06 -0.33
CA ASN A 60 -21.73 18.59 -0.83
C ASN A 60 -22.54 17.60 -1.70
N LEU A 61 -21.90 16.49 -2.14
CA LEU A 61 -22.57 15.45 -2.91
C LEU A 61 -23.29 14.42 -2.02
N GLY A 62 -23.07 14.47 -0.71
CA GLY A 62 -23.73 13.57 0.26
C GLY A 62 -23.21 12.12 0.26
N TYR A 63 -22.07 11.85 -0.37
CA TYR A 63 -21.49 10.49 -0.44
C TYR A 63 -20.39 10.22 0.58
N ASN A 64 -19.91 11.22 1.29
CA ASN A 64 -18.75 11.14 2.18
C ASN A 64 -18.97 10.22 3.40
N GLU A 65 -20.22 9.89 3.74
CA GLU A 65 -20.56 8.99 4.85
C GLU A 65 -21.04 7.60 4.38
N ILE A 66 -20.97 7.32 3.07
CA ILE A 66 -21.54 6.10 2.48
C ILE A 66 -20.40 5.17 2.03
N ASP A 67 -19.67 4.62 2.98
CA ASP A 67 -18.57 3.67 2.71
C ASP A 67 -19.03 2.38 2.02
N GLU A 68 -20.29 1.99 2.21
CA GLU A 68 -20.91 0.83 1.58
C GLU A 68 -21.01 0.92 0.06
N LEU A 69 -20.94 2.11 -0.51
CA LEU A 69 -20.92 2.30 -1.97
C LEU A 69 -19.65 1.71 -2.61
N CYS A 70 -18.53 1.79 -1.91
CA CYS A 70 -17.23 1.37 -2.43
C CYS A 70 -16.40 0.60 -1.37
N PRO A 71 -16.90 -0.53 -0.84
CA PRO A 71 -16.27 -1.21 0.31
C PRO A 71 -14.86 -1.69 0.01
N HIS A 72 -14.58 -2.10 -1.22
CA HIS A 72 -13.24 -2.52 -1.62
C HIS A 72 -12.24 -1.36 -1.67
N ALA A 73 -12.68 -0.18 -2.13
CA ALA A 73 -11.86 1.02 -2.15
C ALA A 73 -11.54 1.50 -0.73
N VAL A 74 -12.54 1.53 0.16
CA VAL A 74 -12.36 1.86 1.59
C VAL A 74 -11.40 0.88 2.27
N CYS A 75 -11.58 -0.41 2.05
CA CYS A 75 -10.67 -1.43 2.58
C CYS A 75 -9.23 -1.23 2.06
N ALA A 76 -9.06 -0.92 0.78
CA ALA A 76 -7.74 -0.63 0.20
C ALA A 76 -7.12 0.63 0.79
N ALA A 77 -7.86 1.73 0.90
CA ALA A 77 -7.39 2.98 1.50
C ALA A 77 -6.88 2.79 2.93
N ASN A 78 -7.55 1.93 3.70
CA ASN A 78 -7.18 1.62 5.08
C ASN A 78 -5.95 0.69 5.22
N GLN A 79 -5.60 -0.06 4.19
CA GLN A 79 -4.59 -1.12 4.26
C GLN A 79 -3.38 -0.91 3.36
N ALA A 80 -3.50 -0.11 2.30
CA ALA A 80 -2.45 0.07 1.30
C ALA A 80 -1.25 0.84 1.85
N LEU A 81 -0.05 0.33 1.59
CA LEU A 81 1.22 0.96 1.92
C LEU A 81 2.20 0.71 0.78
N SER A 82 2.72 1.78 0.19
CA SER A 82 3.72 1.69 -0.87
C SER A 82 5.12 1.68 -0.28
N LEU A 83 5.91 0.72 -0.73
CA LEU A 83 7.30 0.49 -0.33
C LEU A 83 8.26 1.18 -1.32
N PRO A 84 9.55 1.34 -0.96
CA PRO A 84 10.53 1.90 -1.87
C PRO A 84 10.63 1.07 -3.16
N ILE A 85 10.55 1.74 -4.30
CA ILE A 85 10.73 1.15 -5.63
C ILE A 85 11.32 2.20 -6.57
N TYR A 86 12.50 1.94 -7.11
CA TYR A 86 13.20 2.77 -8.10
C TYR A 86 14.31 1.93 -8.77
N PRO A 87 14.76 2.26 -9.98
CA PRO A 87 15.68 1.41 -10.75
C PRO A 87 16.99 1.05 -10.04
N GLU A 88 17.52 1.98 -9.23
CA GLU A 88 18.80 1.81 -8.52
C GLU A 88 18.66 1.12 -7.16
N LEU A 89 17.45 0.69 -6.77
CA LEU A 89 17.23 -0.01 -5.50
C LEU A 89 17.99 -1.35 -5.50
N SER A 90 19.04 -1.45 -4.68
CA SER A 90 19.89 -2.63 -4.61
C SER A 90 19.14 -3.85 -4.05
N GLU A 91 19.61 -5.06 -4.39
CA GLU A 91 19.06 -6.30 -3.82
C GLU A 91 19.20 -6.34 -2.29
N ASP A 92 20.29 -5.80 -1.76
CA ASP A 92 20.51 -5.73 -0.31
C ASP A 92 19.50 -4.81 0.37
N ASP A 93 19.16 -3.67 -0.24
CA ASP A 93 18.14 -2.77 0.28
C ASP A 93 16.74 -3.40 0.18
N GLN A 94 16.43 -4.10 -0.91
CA GLN A 94 15.18 -4.85 -1.05
C GLN A 94 15.06 -5.93 0.05
N ARG A 95 16.13 -6.67 0.29
CA ARG A 95 16.21 -7.68 1.35
C ARG A 95 16.01 -7.06 2.73
N ARG A 96 16.69 -5.95 3.00
CA ARG A 96 16.54 -5.19 4.26
C ARG A 96 15.09 -4.76 4.50
N VAL A 97 14.41 -4.24 3.48
CA VAL A 97 12.99 -3.85 3.56
C VAL A 97 12.13 -5.06 3.91
N ALA A 98 12.32 -6.17 3.19
CA ALA A 98 11.53 -7.40 3.38
C ALA A 98 11.74 -8.01 4.78
N GLU A 99 12.98 -8.10 5.24
CA GLU A 99 13.34 -8.63 6.57
C GLU A 99 12.79 -7.74 7.68
N THR A 100 12.89 -6.41 7.52
CA THR A 100 12.33 -5.45 8.49
C THR A 100 10.82 -5.62 8.60
N ILE A 101 10.09 -5.69 7.48
CA ILE A 101 8.65 -5.93 7.50
C ILE A 101 8.34 -7.28 8.17
N GLY A 102 9.08 -8.33 7.84
CA GLY A 102 8.92 -9.65 8.44
C GLY A 102 9.05 -9.62 9.97
N ALA A 103 10.06 -8.93 10.49
CA ALA A 103 10.29 -8.76 11.93
C ALA A 103 9.19 -7.90 12.60
N LEU A 104 8.71 -6.87 11.90
CA LEU A 104 7.69 -5.96 12.43
C LEU A 104 6.27 -6.57 12.47
N LEU A 105 6.01 -7.61 11.68
CA LEU A 105 4.72 -8.31 11.64
C LEU A 105 4.67 -9.56 12.54
N THR A 106 5.72 -9.85 13.24
CA THR A 106 5.73 -10.90 14.26
C THR A 106 5.18 -10.42 15.57
#